data_29d98c8154216c87d85bfcb72f2db691
#
_entry.id   29d98c8154216c87d85bfcb72f2db691
#
_cell.length_a   1.000
_cell.length_b   1.000
_cell.length_c   1.000
_cell.angle_alpha   90.00
_cell.angle_beta   90.00
_cell.angle_gamma   90.00
#
_symmetry.space_group_name_H-M   'P 1'
#
loop_
_entity.id
_entity.type
_entity.pdbx_description
1 polymer ?
#
loop_
_entity_poly.entity_id
_entity_poly.type
_entity_poly.pdbx_seq_one_letter_code
_entity_poly.pdbx_strand_id
1 'polypeptide(L)'
;REVLREHIRKCEAATDKPFGVNVPLMYPEIDTLMRILVEEKVKIVFTSAGNPKTWTKYLKDHDMTVVHVVSSSKFATKCEEAGVDAIVAEGFEAGGHNGREETTTMCLIPAVRKATSLPLLAAGGIGNGQAMLAALALGADGVQIGTRFALTKESSAHENFKKLCLNLKEGDTKLLLKKLSPTRLVKGDFATAVEEAEARGASVEELRELLGKGRAKKGIFEGDLKEGELEIGQVASLFWEELSVEEVMKELIRDFKLSLENVKTQLCS
;
A
#
# COMPACT_ATOMS: atom_id res chain seq x y z
N ARG A 1 -2.56 -19.73 5.79
CA ARG A 1 -2.84 -20.56 4.59
C ARG A 1 -4.33 -20.66 4.36
N GLU A 2 -5.05 -21.28 5.26
CA GLU A 2 -6.52 -21.45 5.13
C GLU A 2 -7.25 -20.10 5.09
N VAL A 3 -6.81 -19.11 5.85
CA VAL A 3 -7.38 -17.75 5.83
C VAL A 3 -7.31 -17.13 4.44
N LEU A 4 -6.17 -17.25 3.71
CA LEU A 4 -6.06 -16.75 2.34
C LEU A 4 -7.09 -17.43 1.42
N ARG A 5 -7.18 -18.75 1.48
CA ARG A 5 -8.12 -19.54 0.70
C ARG A 5 -9.57 -19.17 0.98
N GLU A 6 -9.91 -19.02 2.26
CA GLU A 6 -11.23 -18.58 2.70
C GLU A 6 -11.59 -17.20 2.15
N HIS A 7 -10.66 -16.23 2.21
CA HIS A 7 -10.90 -14.88 1.69
C HIS A 7 -11.02 -14.83 0.17
N ILE A 8 -10.24 -15.63 -0.57
CA ILE A 8 -10.41 -15.76 -2.03
C ILE A 8 -11.82 -16.27 -2.35
N ARG A 9 -12.25 -17.36 -1.73
CA ARG A 9 -13.58 -17.94 -1.94
C ARG A 9 -14.72 -17.01 -1.54
N LYS A 10 -14.55 -16.22 -0.48
CA LYS A 10 -15.50 -15.17 -0.11
C LYS A 10 -15.62 -14.10 -1.20
N CYS A 11 -14.50 -13.68 -1.79
CA CYS A 11 -14.54 -12.74 -2.91
C CYS A 11 -15.24 -13.33 -4.13
N GLU A 12 -14.93 -14.58 -4.51
CA GLU A 12 -15.57 -15.28 -5.63
C GLU A 12 -17.08 -15.42 -5.44
N ALA A 13 -17.52 -15.71 -4.21
CA ALA A 13 -18.94 -15.81 -3.88
C ALA A 13 -19.67 -14.45 -3.88
N ALA A 14 -18.93 -13.36 -3.64
CA ALA A 14 -19.51 -12.03 -3.52
C ALA A 14 -19.60 -11.27 -4.86
N THR A 15 -18.80 -11.63 -5.87
CA THR A 15 -18.76 -10.89 -7.14
C THR A 15 -18.30 -11.79 -8.31
N ASP A 16 -18.85 -11.53 -9.49
CA ASP A 16 -18.40 -12.09 -10.77
C ASP A 16 -17.31 -11.21 -11.44
N LYS A 17 -17.00 -10.07 -10.85
CA LYS A 17 -15.97 -9.14 -11.37
C LYS A 17 -14.57 -9.61 -10.98
N PRO A 18 -13.54 -9.31 -11.81
CA PRO A 18 -12.17 -9.66 -11.47
C PRO A 18 -11.71 -8.90 -10.21
N PHE A 19 -11.00 -9.62 -9.34
CA PHE A 19 -10.31 -9.06 -8.17
C PHE A 19 -8.86 -9.52 -8.15
N GLY A 20 -8.01 -8.77 -7.46
CA GLY A 20 -6.59 -9.09 -7.29
C GLY A 20 -6.26 -9.53 -5.86
N VAL A 21 -5.24 -10.36 -5.73
CA VAL A 21 -4.68 -10.77 -4.44
C VAL A 21 -3.27 -10.21 -4.30
N ASN A 22 -2.98 -9.49 -3.21
CA ASN A 22 -1.64 -8.99 -2.92
C ASN A 22 -0.85 -9.97 -2.07
N VAL A 23 0.38 -10.27 -2.52
CA VAL A 23 1.31 -11.17 -1.81
C VAL A 23 2.70 -10.52 -1.74
N PRO A 24 3.14 -10.11 -0.55
CA PRO A 24 4.52 -9.70 -0.33
C PRO A 24 5.47 -10.90 -0.50
N LEU A 25 6.50 -10.77 -1.36
CA LEU A 25 7.39 -11.88 -1.73
C LEU A 25 8.35 -12.32 -0.60
N MET A 26 8.45 -11.53 0.46
CA MET A 26 9.30 -11.85 1.63
C MET A 26 8.62 -12.72 2.68
N TYR A 27 7.39 -13.15 2.45
CA TYR A 27 6.69 -14.05 3.39
C TYR A 27 7.40 -15.40 3.50
N PRO A 28 7.59 -15.93 4.73
CA PRO A 28 8.33 -17.21 4.94
C PRO A 28 7.73 -18.40 4.21
N GLU A 29 6.42 -18.39 3.94
CA GLU A 29 5.68 -19.49 3.30
C GLU A 29 5.27 -19.16 1.85
N ILE A 30 6.04 -18.33 1.18
CA ILE A 30 5.71 -17.80 -0.15
C ILE A 30 5.34 -18.90 -1.17
N ASP A 31 6.08 -20.01 -1.20
CA ASP A 31 5.82 -21.13 -2.12
C ASP A 31 4.42 -21.72 -1.93
N THR A 32 3.96 -21.78 -0.66
CA THR A 32 2.61 -22.28 -0.34
C THR A 32 1.54 -21.29 -0.73
N LEU A 33 1.79 -19.97 -0.51
CA LEU A 33 0.85 -18.93 -0.91
C LEU A 33 0.69 -18.92 -2.44
N MET A 34 1.78 -19.01 -3.21
CA MET A 34 1.73 -19.05 -4.67
C MET A 34 0.96 -20.27 -5.19
N ARG A 35 1.12 -21.46 -4.57
CA ARG A 35 0.30 -22.64 -4.92
C ARG A 35 -1.19 -22.43 -4.65
N ILE A 36 -1.55 -21.80 -3.52
CA ILE A 36 -2.95 -21.50 -3.22
C ILE A 36 -3.56 -20.58 -4.29
N LEU A 37 -2.83 -19.55 -4.76
CA LEU A 37 -3.32 -18.68 -5.82
C LEU A 37 -3.65 -19.47 -7.10
N VAL A 38 -2.79 -20.42 -7.47
CA VAL A 38 -3.00 -21.29 -8.64
C VAL A 38 -4.19 -22.22 -8.43
N GLU A 39 -4.27 -22.89 -7.28
CA GLU A 39 -5.35 -23.83 -6.95
C GLU A 39 -6.72 -23.13 -6.92
N GLU A 40 -6.80 -21.93 -6.37
CA GLU A 40 -8.02 -21.10 -6.33
C GLU A 40 -8.23 -20.27 -7.61
N LYS A 41 -7.40 -20.46 -8.66
CA LYS A 41 -7.54 -19.83 -9.99
C LYS A 41 -7.62 -18.29 -9.96
N VAL A 42 -6.88 -17.67 -9.05
CA VAL A 42 -6.79 -16.21 -8.97
C VAL A 42 -6.32 -15.64 -10.30
N LYS A 43 -6.96 -14.57 -10.78
CA LYS A 43 -6.67 -14.00 -12.10
C LYS A 43 -5.64 -12.87 -12.08
N ILE A 44 -5.57 -12.13 -10.97
CA ILE A 44 -4.70 -10.96 -10.86
C ILE A 44 -3.92 -11.07 -9.54
N VAL A 45 -2.60 -11.00 -9.64
CA VAL A 45 -1.72 -11.07 -8.47
C VAL A 45 -0.88 -9.80 -8.39
N PHE A 46 -0.99 -9.11 -7.26
CA PHE A 46 -0.10 -8.02 -6.90
C PHE A 46 1.04 -8.58 -6.06
N THR A 47 2.28 -8.36 -6.49
CA THR A 47 3.47 -8.76 -5.74
C THR A 47 4.23 -7.54 -5.26
N SER A 48 4.88 -7.63 -4.11
CA SER A 48 5.63 -6.53 -3.50
C SER A 48 6.83 -7.07 -2.70
N ALA A 49 7.70 -6.18 -2.24
CA ALA A 49 8.76 -6.47 -1.28
C ALA A 49 9.66 -7.66 -1.68
N GLY A 50 10.17 -7.67 -2.91
CA GLY A 50 11.06 -8.74 -3.37
C GLY A 50 11.51 -8.58 -4.82
N ASN A 51 12.16 -9.62 -5.35
CA ASN A 51 12.61 -9.63 -6.74
C ASN A 51 11.46 -10.08 -7.67
N PRO A 52 10.97 -9.25 -8.59
CA PRO A 52 9.89 -9.61 -9.50
C PRO A 52 10.21 -10.85 -10.35
N LYS A 53 11.49 -11.10 -10.70
CA LYS A 53 11.90 -12.27 -11.51
C LYS A 53 11.59 -13.61 -10.85
N THR A 54 11.46 -13.66 -9.52
CA THR A 54 11.31 -14.93 -8.80
C THR A 54 9.99 -15.65 -9.13
N TRP A 55 8.88 -14.92 -9.20
CA TRP A 55 7.57 -15.51 -9.33
C TRP A 55 6.78 -15.11 -10.58
N THR A 56 7.18 -14.03 -11.26
CA THR A 56 6.45 -13.53 -12.42
C THR A 56 6.23 -14.59 -13.48
N LYS A 57 7.31 -15.30 -13.89
CA LYS A 57 7.19 -16.36 -14.89
C LYS A 57 6.24 -17.46 -14.44
N TYR A 58 6.35 -17.94 -13.20
CA TYR A 58 5.51 -19.00 -12.65
C TYR A 58 4.02 -18.60 -12.68
N LEU A 59 3.70 -17.39 -12.24
CA LEU A 59 2.32 -16.89 -12.24
C LEU A 59 1.77 -16.72 -13.66
N LYS A 60 2.57 -16.21 -14.59
CA LYS A 60 2.17 -16.07 -15.98
C LYS A 60 1.99 -17.41 -16.69
N ASP A 61 2.79 -18.41 -16.38
CA ASP A 61 2.62 -19.78 -16.90
C ASP A 61 1.29 -20.42 -16.43
N HIS A 62 0.61 -19.81 -15.43
CA HIS A 62 -0.71 -20.18 -14.93
C HIS A 62 -1.81 -19.16 -15.30
N ASP A 63 -1.63 -18.42 -16.39
CA ASP A 63 -2.61 -17.47 -16.94
C ASP A 63 -3.03 -16.35 -15.98
N MET A 64 -2.11 -15.91 -15.11
CA MET A 64 -2.35 -14.80 -14.18
C MET A 64 -1.78 -13.48 -14.71
N THR A 65 -2.52 -12.40 -14.50
CA THR A 65 -2.01 -11.03 -14.66
C THR A 65 -1.15 -10.69 -13.44
N VAL A 66 0.09 -10.28 -13.66
CA VAL A 66 1.05 -9.97 -12.59
C VAL A 66 1.31 -8.47 -12.54
N VAL A 67 1.04 -7.88 -11.38
CA VAL A 67 1.32 -6.49 -11.06
C VAL A 67 2.39 -6.44 -9.98
N HIS A 68 3.41 -5.58 -10.11
CA HIS A 68 4.44 -5.45 -9.08
C HIS A 68 4.54 -4.04 -8.50
N VAL A 69 4.69 -3.94 -7.18
CA VAL A 69 4.81 -2.66 -6.48
C VAL A 69 6.27 -2.23 -6.43
N VAL A 70 6.55 -0.98 -6.82
CA VAL A 70 7.89 -0.40 -6.87
C VAL A 70 7.96 0.97 -6.19
N SER A 71 9.15 1.33 -5.67
CA SER A 71 9.44 2.62 -5.07
C SER A 71 10.36 3.51 -5.90
N SER A 72 10.79 3.06 -7.08
CA SER A 72 11.68 3.84 -7.95
C SER A 72 11.58 3.43 -9.42
N SER A 73 12.01 4.33 -10.32
CA SER A 73 12.09 4.06 -11.76
C SER A 73 13.04 2.90 -12.10
N LYS A 74 14.12 2.74 -11.33
CA LYS A 74 15.05 1.60 -11.47
C LYS A 74 14.37 0.27 -11.23
N PHE A 75 13.49 0.19 -10.22
CA PHE A 75 12.71 -1.03 -9.98
C PHE A 75 11.61 -1.24 -11.03
N ALA A 76 11.02 -0.17 -11.57
CA ALA A 76 10.08 -0.27 -12.69
C ALA A 76 10.72 -0.93 -13.92
N THR A 77 11.92 -0.51 -14.32
CA THR A 77 12.67 -1.16 -15.41
C THR A 77 12.92 -2.65 -15.14
N LYS A 78 13.29 -3.01 -13.90
CA LYS A 78 13.47 -4.43 -13.53
C LYS A 78 12.18 -5.24 -13.59
N CYS A 79 11.04 -4.62 -13.31
CA CYS A 79 9.73 -5.27 -13.42
C CYS A 79 9.37 -5.52 -14.90
N GLU A 80 9.60 -4.56 -15.78
CA GLU A 80 9.42 -4.71 -17.22
C GLU A 80 10.29 -5.84 -17.78
N GLU A 81 11.57 -5.88 -17.41
CA GLU A 81 12.50 -6.99 -17.74
C GLU A 81 12.05 -8.34 -17.19
N ALA A 82 11.34 -8.37 -16.07
CA ALA A 82 10.80 -9.59 -15.49
C ALA A 82 9.51 -10.06 -16.16
N GLY A 83 8.91 -9.23 -17.02
CA GLY A 83 7.69 -9.55 -17.78
C GLY A 83 6.40 -9.38 -16.99
N VAL A 84 6.35 -8.48 -15.99
CA VAL A 84 5.09 -8.13 -15.33
C VAL A 84 4.15 -7.42 -16.29
N ASP A 85 2.86 -7.46 -16.02
CA ASP A 85 1.83 -6.87 -16.89
C ASP A 85 1.51 -5.42 -16.53
N ALA A 86 1.72 -5.02 -15.28
CA ALA A 86 1.50 -3.66 -14.81
C ALA A 86 2.39 -3.35 -13.57
N ILE A 87 2.48 -2.07 -13.24
CA ILE A 87 3.29 -1.57 -12.13
C ILE A 87 2.45 -0.72 -11.21
N VAL A 88 2.64 -0.86 -9.90
CA VAL A 88 2.21 0.13 -8.89
C VAL A 88 3.44 0.91 -8.45
N ALA A 89 3.48 2.22 -8.67
CA ALA A 89 4.53 3.07 -8.11
C ALA A 89 4.02 3.69 -6.80
N GLU A 90 4.65 3.30 -5.70
CA GLU A 90 4.24 3.69 -4.35
C GLU A 90 5.18 4.74 -3.78
N GLY A 91 4.64 5.94 -3.58
CA GLY A 91 5.34 7.06 -2.96
C GLY A 91 5.48 6.91 -1.45
N PHE A 92 6.43 7.65 -0.91
CA PHE A 92 6.86 7.59 0.48
C PHE A 92 5.80 8.09 1.50
N GLU A 93 4.69 8.65 1.05
CA GLU A 93 3.53 9.00 1.86
C GLU A 93 2.72 7.79 2.33
N ALA A 94 2.96 6.61 1.73
CA ALA A 94 2.28 5.37 2.09
C ALA A 94 2.56 4.93 3.54
N GLY A 95 1.60 4.25 4.16
CA GLY A 95 1.77 3.58 5.44
C GLY A 95 2.53 2.27 5.30
N GLY A 96 3.17 1.82 6.37
CA GLY A 96 3.93 0.59 6.37
C GLY A 96 5.27 0.69 5.64
N HIS A 97 5.69 -0.42 5.05
CA HIS A 97 6.98 -0.52 4.38
C HIS A 97 7.10 0.40 3.18
N ASN A 98 8.20 1.11 3.10
CA ASN A 98 8.48 2.14 2.09
C ASN A 98 9.81 1.89 1.36
N GLY A 99 9.98 2.56 0.22
CA GLY A 99 11.27 2.64 -0.47
C GLY A 99 12.32 3.42 0.34
N ARG A 100 13.59 3.10 0.10
CA ARG A 100 14.72 3.75 0.78
C ARG A 100 14.99 5.17 0.26
N GLU A 101 14.53 5.46 -0.95
CA GLU A 101 14.75 6.74 -1.65
C GLU A 101 13.89 7.87 -1.11
N GLU A 102 12.88 7.58 -0.30
CA GLU A 102 11.93 8.55 0.25
C GLU A 102 11.30 9.47 -0.83
N THR A 103 11.08 8.92 -2.03
CA THR A 103 10.53 9.68 -3.16
C THR A 103 9.02 9.85 -2.98
N THR A 104 8.56 11.09 -2.99
CA THR A 104 7.12 11.41 -2.91
C THR A 104 6.38 10.97 -4.17
N THR A 105 5.08 10.70 -4.04
CA THR A 105 4.22 10.32 -5.17
C THR A 105 4.29 11.33 -6.32
N MET A 106 4.34 12.64 -6.00
CA MET A 106 4.46 13.72 -6.97
C MET A 106 5.71 13.61 -7.87
N CYS A 107 6.83 13.15 -7.32
CA CYS A 107 8.09 12.97 -8.06
C CYS A 107 8.22 11.57 -8.66
N LEU A 108 7.69 10.55 -7.97
CA LEU A 108 7.85 9.16 -8.35
C LEU A 108 7.08 8.82 -9.63
N ILE A 109 5.80 9.21 -9.70
CA ILE A 109 4.93 8.83 -10.83
C ILE A 109 5.49 9.28 -12.17
N PRO A 110 5.87 10.55 -12.40
CA PRO A 110 6.45 10.96 -13.67
C PRO A 110 7.83 10.31 -13.95
N ALA A 111 8.61 10.01 -12.91
CA ALA A 111 9.89 9.32 -13.08
C ALA A 111 9.69 7.87 -13.53
N VAL A 112 8.72 7.15 -12.95
CA VAL A 112 8.37 5.78 -13.35
C VAL A 112 7.73 5.78 -14.74
N ARG A 113 6.82 6.73 -15.04
CA ARG A 113 6.20 6.83 -16.38
C ARG A 113 7.22 7.00 -17.50
N LYS A 114 8.31 7.73 -17.24
CA LYS A 114 9.42 7.86 -18.21
C LYS A 114 10.24 6.59 -18.39
N ALA A 115 10.25 5.71 -17.41
CA ALA A 115 11.06 4.50 -17.39
C ALA A 115 10.36 3.27 -17.97
N THR A 116 9.03 3.29 -18.12
CA THR A 116 8.26 2.15 -18.61
C THR A 116 7.01 2.59 -19.37
N SER A 117 6.57 1.75 -20.33
CA SER A 117 5.29 1.91 -21.05
C SER A 117 4.17 1.04 -20.49
N LEU A 118 4.44 0.20 -19.50
CA LEU A 118 3.44 -0.67 -18.88
C LEU A 118 2.32 0.15 -18.20
N PRO A 119 1.12 -0.41 -18.06
CA PRO A 119 0.08 0.18 -17.23
C PRO A 119 0.62 0.53 -15.84
N LEU A 120 0.37 1.77 -15.39
CA LEU A 120 0.94 2.34 -14.17
C LEU A 120 -0.15 2.79 -13.21
N LEU A 121 -0.15 2.23 -12.01
CA LEU A 121 -0.99 2.71 -10.92
C LEU A 121 -0.14 3.53 -9.94
N ALA A 122 -0.69 4.65 -9.49
CA ALA A 122 -0.08 5.46 -8.45
C ALA A 122 -0.59 5.03 -7.07
N ALA A 123 0.31 4.92 -6.09
CA ALA A 123 -0.01 4.65 -4.70
C ALA A 123 0.80 5.57 -3.76
N GLY A 124 0.34 5.72 -2.53
CA GLY A 124 0.93 6.62 -1.53
C GLY A 124 0.32 8.02 -1.58
N GLY A 125 -0.20 8.51 -0.46
CA GLY A 125 -0.78 9.86 -0.33
C GLY A 125 -2.12 10.07 -1.04
N ILE A 126 -2.71 9.05 -1.65
CA ILE A 126 -3.97 9.14 -2.40
C ILE A 126 -5.13 8.69 -1.53
N GLY A 127 -6.09 9.58 -1.27
CA GLY A 127 -7.23 9.26 -0.42
C GLY A 127 -8.52 9.99 -0.78
N ASN A 128 -8.49 10.85 -1.81
CA ASN A 128 -9.64 11.62 -2.30
C ASN A 128 -9.57 11.78 -3.82
N GLY A 129 -10.63 12.32 -4.41
CA GLY A 129 -10.73 12.51 -5.86
C GLY A 129 -9.75 13.52 -6.42
N GLN A 130 -9.32 14.53 -5.64
CA GLN A 130 -8.30 15.52 -6.05
C GLN A 130 -6.95 14.84 -6.25
N ALA A 131 -6.51 14.03 -5.28
CA ALA A 131 -5.25 13.29 -5.37
C ALA A 131 -5.30 12.25 -6.50
N MET A 132 -6.45 11.62 -6.74
CA MET A 132 -6.66 10.74 -7.88
C MET A 132 -6.47 11.49 -9.22
N LEU A 133 -7.07 12.67 -9.38
CA LEU A 133 -6.89 13.50 -10.58
C LEU A 133 -5.43 13.89 -10.77
N ALA A 134 -4.76 14.31 -9.70
CA ALA A 134 -3.33 14.67 -9.73
C ALA A 134 -2.46 13.48 -10.18
N ALA A 135 -2.71 12.29 -9.67
CA ALA A 135 -1.99 11.07 -10.06
C ALA A 135 -2.14 10.76 -11.57
N LEU A 136 -3.35 10.90 -12.12
CA LEU A 136 -3.59 10.72 -13.54
C LEU A 136 -2.89 11.82 -14.38
N ALA A 137 -2.91 13.06 -13.91
CA ALA A 137 -2.19 14.17 -14.56
C ALA A 137 -0.66 13.98 -14.57
N LEU A 138 -0.11 13.27 -13.60
CA LEU A 138 1.31 12.91 -13.52
C LEU A 138 1.69 11.73 -14.43
N GLY A 139 0.71 11.07 -15.07
CA GLY A 139 0.92 9.99 -16.04
C GLY A 139 0.57 8.59 -15.53
N ALA A 140 -0.11 8.45 -14.41
CA ALA A 140 -0.68 7.17 -13.99
C ALA A 140 -1.94 6.83 -14.79
N ASP A 141 -2.20 5.55 -15.02
CA ASP A 141 -3.40 5.02 -15.65
C ASP A 141 -4.52 4.72 -14.65
N GLY A 142 -4.17 4.68 -13.36
CA GLY A 142 -5.07 4.43 -12.25
C GLY A 142 -4.42 4.67 -10.90
N VAL A 143 -5.12 4.32 -9.81
CA VAL A 143 -4.63 4.52 -8.44
C VAL A 143 -4.85 3.27 -7.59
N GLN A 144 -3.96 3.07 -6.61
CA GLN A 144 -4.11 2.12 -5.52
C GLN A 144 -4.22 2.91 -4.20
N ILE A 145 -5.26 2.66 -3.44
CA ILE A 145 -5.59 3.39 -2.21
C ILE A 145 -5.61 2.41 -1.03
N GLY A 146 -4.72 2.60 -0.06
CA GLY A 146 -4.64 1.77 1.14
C GLY A 146 -5.34 2.41 2.33
N THR A 147 -4.77 3.49 2.85
CA THR A 147 -5.18 4.14 4.11
C THR A 147 -6.68 4.44 4.19
N ARG A 148 -7.28 5.03 3.14
CA ARG A 148 -8.69 5.37 3.15
C ARG A 148 -9.59 4.14 3.31
N PHE A 149 -9.25 3.02 2.64
CA PHE A 149 -10.01 1.77 2.76
C PHE A 149 -9.69 0.99 4.05
N ALA A 150 -8.47 1.11 4.60
CA ALA A 150 -8.14 0.55 5.90
C ALA A 150 -8.99 1.14 7.04
N LEU A 151 -9.52 2.35 6.86
CA LEU A 151 -10.35 3.07 7.82
C LEU A 151 -11.87 2.97 7.54
N THR A 152 -12.31 2.04 6.67
CA THR A 152 -13.73 1.81 6.42
C THR A 152 -14.37 0.88 7.45
N LYS A 153 -15.70 0.91 7.52
CA LYS A 153 -16.50 0.03 8.39
C LYS A 153 -16.24 -1.45 8.12
N GLU A 154 -16.05 -1.83 6.84
CA GLU A 154 -15.83 -3.21 6.40
C GLU A 154 -14.38 -3.68 6.58
N SER A 155 -13.44 -2.77 6.84
CA SER A 155 -12.05 -3.16 7.09
C SER A 155 -11.92 -4.03 8.34
N SER A 156 -11.09 -5.07 8.26
CA SER A 156 -10.78 -5.96 9.38
C SER A 156 -9.85 -5.34 10.43
N ALA A 157 -9.39 -4.10 10.25
CA ALA A 157 -8.61 -3.38 11.25
C ALA A 157 -9.43 -3.20 12.54
N HIS A 158 -8.77 -3.33 13.68
CA HIS A 158 -9.41 -3.22 14.99
C HIS A 158 -9.96 -1.78 15.22
N GLU A 159 -11.08 -1.69 15.90
CA GLU A 159 -11.76 -0.44 16.23
C GLU A 159 -10.84 0.61 16.90
N ASN A 160 -9.99 0.18 17.84
CA ASN A 160 -9.02 1.06 18.49
C ASN A 160 -8.06 1.68 17.48
N PHE A 161 -7.55 0.88 16.54
CA PHE A 161 -6.66 1.37 15.49
C PHE A 161 -7.36 2.37 14.58
N LYS A 162 -8.58 2.07 14.12
CA LYS A 162 -9.37 2.99 13.28
C LYS A 162 -9.64 4.31 14.01
N LYS A 163 -10.10 4.25 15.27
CA LYS A 163 -10.35 5.43 16.09
C LYS A 163 -9.10 6.29 16.28
N LEU A 164 -7.94 5.66 16.54
CA LEU A 164 -6.68 6.37 16.60
C LEU A 164 -6.38 7.09 15.28
N CYS A 165 -6.44 6.38 14.16
CA CYS A 165 -6.09 6.92 12.85
C CYS A 165 -7.01 8.05 12.39
N LEU A 166 -8.32 8.00 12.72
CA LEU A 166 -9.29 9.07 12.41
C LEU A 166 -9.11 10.34 13.28
N ASN A 167 -8.26 10.30 14.30
CA ASN A 167 -7.91 11.46 15.12
C ASN A 167 -6.51 12.03 14.81
N LEU A 168 -5.77 11.45 13.87
CA LEU A 168 -4.43 11.90 13.49
C LEU A 168 -4.48 13.30 12.86
N LYS A 169 -3.41 14.05 13.12
CA LYS A 169 -3.16 15.35 12.53
C LYS A 169 -1.97 15.29 11.58
N GLU A 170 -1.80 16.34 10.83
CA GLU A 170 -0.61 16.53 9.99
C GLU A 170 0.67 16.34 10.83
N GLY A 171 1.59 15.52 10.33
CA GLY A 171 2.83 15.21 11.03
C GLY A 171 2.77 14.10 12.09
N ASP A 172 1.63 13.47 12.34
CA ASP A 172 1.49 12.40 13.34
C ASP A 172 2.01 11.03 12.89
N THR A 173 2.54 10.92 11.67
CA THR A 173 3.26 9.74 11.21
C THR A 173 4.75 10.02 11.01
N LYS A 174 5.60 9.01 11.17
CA LYS A 174 7.05 9.11 10.96
C LYS A 174 7.57 7.88 10.21
N LEU A 175 8.56 8.09 9.33
CA LEU A 175 9.29 7.00 8.69
C LEU A 175 10.47 6.60 9.59
N LEU A 176 10.44 5.39 10.09
CA LEU A 176 11.41 4.82 11.03
C LEU A 176 11.96 3.48 10.48
N LEU A 177 12.77 2.78 11.27
CA LEU A 177 13.37 1.48 10.93
C LEU A 177 14.20 1.50 9.64
N LYS A 178 14.81 2.65 9.31
CA LYS A 178 15.52 2.86 8.04
C LYS A 178 16.71 1.91 7.83
N LYS A 179 17.34 1.43 8.90
CA LYS A 179 18.42 0.42 8.82
C LYS A 179 17.91 -0.98 8.49
N LEU A 180 16.65 -1.29 8.80
CA LEU A 180 15.99 -2.56 8.48
C LEU A 180 15.25 -2.45 7.14
N SER A 181 14.04 -1.97 7.22
CA SER A 181 13.16 -1.63 6.10
C SER A 181 12.40 -0.37 6.50
N PRO A 182 12.56 0.74 5.78
CA PRO A 182 11.85 1.96 6.14
C PRO A 182 10.35 1.71 6.28
N THR A 183 9.78 2.05 7.42
CA THR A 183 8.37 1.79 7.73
C THR A 183 7.71 3.05 8.26
N ARG A 184 6.58 3.45 7.69
CA ARG A 184 5.80 4.59 8.17
C ARG A 184 4.83 4.16 9.25
N LEU A 185 4.99 4.74 10.42
CA LEU A 185 4.24 4.45 11.64
C LEU A 185 3.55 5.69 12.19
N VAL A 186 2.44 5.48 12.89
CA VAL A 186 1.89 6.50 13.79
C VAL A 186 2.89 6.76 14.92
N LYS A 187 3.05 8.00 15.32
CA LYS A 187 3.82 8.39 16.51
C LYS A 187 3.10 7.86 17.76
N GLY A 188 3.73 6.97 18.49
CA GLY A 188 3.23 6.31 19.68
C GLY A 188 4.36 5.64 20.44
N ASP A 189 4.04 4.84 21.47
CA ASP A 189 5.04 4.26 22.39
C ASP A 189 6.09 3.42 21.62
N PHE A 190 5.66 2.53 20.74
CA PHE A 190 6.58 1.73 19.93
C PHE A 190 7.43 2.59 18.98
N ALA A 191 6.82 3.55 18.28
CA ALA A 191 7.54 4.44 17.39
C ALA A 191 8.58 5.29 18.14
N THR A 192 8.25 5.75 19.34
CA THR A 192 9.18 6.47 20.23
C THR A 192 10.35 5.59 20.65
N ALA A 193 10.10 4.35 21.06
CA ALA A 193 11.16 3.40 21.41
C ALA A 193 12.12 3.11 20.24
N VAL A 194 11.59 2.99 19.01
CA VAL A 194 12.41 2.84 17.81
C VAL A 194 13.24 4.10 17.55
N GLU A 195 12.64 5.28 17.66
CA GLU A 195 13.31 6.57 17.44
C GLU A 195 14.46 6.77 18.42
N GLU A 196 14.25 6.48 19.71
CA GLU A 196 15.29 6.51 20.72
C GLU A 196 16.42 5.50 20.44
N ALA A 197 16.07 4.30 20.01
CA ALA A 197 17.05 3.29 19.61
C ALA A 197 17.89 3.76 18.41
N GLU A 198 17.26 4.29 17.37
CA GLU A 198 17.95 4.85 16.19
C GLU A 198 18.84 6.04 16.57
N ALA A 199 18.36 6.94 17.43
CA ALA A 199 19.11 8.13 17.88
C ALA A 199 20.39 7.77 18.66
N ARG A 200 20.36 6.69 19.49
CA ARG A 200 21.57 6.20 20.18
C ARG A 200 22.48 5.33 19.30
N GLY A 201 22.14 5.16 18.04
CA GLY A 201 22.97 4.42 17.09
C GLY A 201 22.80 2.90 17.09
N ALA A 202 21.65 2.40 17.59
CA ALA A 202 21.36 0.97 17.67
C ALA A 202 21.75 0.18 16.41
N SER A 203 22.25 -1.03 16.59
CA SER A 203 22.61 -1.94 15.52
C SER A 203 21.36 -2.48 14.79
N VAL A 204 21.57 -3.13 13.66
CA VAL A 204 20.51 -3.82 12.92
C VAL A 204 19.89 -4.94 13.75
N GLU A 205 20.71 -5.65 14.52
CA GLU A 205 20.30 -6.74 15.41
C GLU A 205 19.42 -6.22 16.56
N GLU A 206 19.82 -5.14 17.22
CA GLU A 206 19.03 -4.49 18.28
C GLU A 206 17.68 -4.01 17.77
N LEU A 207 17.64 -3.40 16.57
CA LEU A 207 16.38 -2.96 15.96
C LEU A 207 15.48 -4.13 15.56
N ARG A 208 16.04 -5.27 15.11
CA ARG A 208 15.27 -6.49 14.84
C ARG A 208 14.67 -7.09 16.11
N GLU A 209 15.45 -7.09 17.19
CA GLU A 209 14.99 -7.57 18.49
C GLU A 209 13.88 -6.68 19.05
N LEU A 210 14.05 -5.35 18.96
CA LEU A 210 13.01 -4.38 19.34
C LEU A 210 11.75 -4.55 18.51
N LEU A 211 11.85 -4.71 17.18
CA LEU A 211 10.71 -4.94 16.29
C LEU A 211 10.00 -6.25 16.64
N GLY A 212 10.74 -7.32 16.91
CA GLY A 212 10.17 -8.63 17.20
C GLY A 212 9.37 -9.20 16.01
N LYS A 213 8.34 -9.99 16.33
CA LYS A 213 7.46 -10.62 15.32
C LYS A 213 6.00 -10.30 15.57
N GLY A 214 5.28 -9.98 14.48
CA GLY A 214 3.82 -9.82 14.52
C GLY A 214 3.32 -8.52 15.13
N ARG A 215 4.16 -7.49 15.31
CA ARG A 215 3.72 -6.21 15.90
C ARG A 215 2.67 -5.49 15.06
N ALA A 216 2.77 -5.52 13.73
CA ALA A 216 1.74 -4.94 12.86
C ALA A 216 0.38 -5.64 13.08
N LYS A 217 0.37 -6.99 13.17
CA LYS A 217 -0.85 -7.73 13.52
C LYS A 217 -1.40 -7.30 14.87
N LYS A 218 -0.54 -7.20 15.88
CA LYS A 218 -0.89 -6.81 17.25
C LYS A 218 -1.54 -5.41 17.29
N GLY A 219 -0.96 -4.44 16.58
CA GLY A 219 -1.48 -3.07 16.52
C GLY A 219 -2.73 -2.93 15.68
N ILE A 220 -2.67 -3.38 14.42
CA ILE A 220 -3.72 -3.12 13.42
C ILE A 220 -4.95 -4.02 13.65
N PHE A 221 -4.76 -5.33 13.94
CA PHE A 221 -5.85 -6.30 14.00
C PHE A 221 -6.25 -6.71 15.42
N GLU A 222 -5.36 -6.57 16.41
CA GLU A 222 -5.65 -6.90 17.82
C GLU A 222 -5.89 -5.62 18.67
N GLY A 223 -5.60 -4.44 18.13
CA GLY A 223 -5.92 -3.14 18.73
C GLY A 223 -5.01 -2.73 19.90
N ASP A 224 -3.83 -3.32 20.02
CA ASP A 224 -2.83 -2.93 21.01
C ASP A 224 -2.07 -1.68 20.52
N LEU A 225 -2.50 -0.52 20.98
CA LEU A 225 -1.96 0.77 20.56
C LEU A 225 -0.59 1.09 21.19
N LYS A 226 -0.16 0.36 22.22
CA LYS A 226 1.12 0.57 22.91
C LYS A 226 2.24 -0.23 22.30
N GLU A 227 2.03 -1.54 22.20
CA GLU A 227 3.04 -2.49 21.73
C GLU A 227 2.96 -2.73 20.23
N GLY A 228 1.88 -2.31 19.58
CA GLY A 228 1.63 -2.52 18.15
C GLY A 228 2.49 -1.64 17.26
N GLU A 229 2.85 -2.17 16.09
CA GLU A 229 3.37 -1.40 14.97
C GLU A 229 2.18 -0.84 14.18
N LEU A 230 1.92 0.46 14.34
CA LEU A 230 0.71 1.13 13.86
C LEU A 230 0.96 1.76 12.49
N GLU A 231 0.89 0.93 11.45
CA GLU A 231 1.19 1.33 10.08
C GLU A 231 0.01 2.04 9.42
N ILE A 232 0.17 3.30 9.05
CA ILE A 232 -0.81 4.08 8.30
C ILE A 232 -0.12 5.19 7.49
N GLY A 233 -0.71 5.59 6.36
CA GLY A 233 -0.17 6.64 5.49
C GLY A 233 -0.40 8.05 6.02
N GLN A 234 0.37 9.02 5.53
CA GLN A 234 0.25 10.43 5.90
C GLN A 234 -1.15 10.98 5.63
N VAL A 235 -1.83 10.48 4.61
CA VAL A 235 -3.17 10.90 4.19
C VAL A 235 -4.25 10.62 5.24
N ALA A 236 -3.96 9.82 6.28
CA ALA A 236 -4.89 9.56 7.38
C ALA A 236 -5.36 10.86 8.06
N SER A 237 -4.48 11.87 8.16
CA SER A 237 -4.80 13.17 8.74
C SER A 237 -5.89 13.97 8.00
N LEU A 238 -6.31 13.52 6.82
CA LEU A 238 -7.40 14.13 6.04
C LEU A 238 -8.77 13.50 6.34
N PHE A 239 -8.83 12.46 7.19
CA PHE A 239 -10.06 11.72 7.48
C PHE A 239 -10.40 11.80 8.96
N TRP A 240 -11.67 12.00 9.26
CA TRP A 240 -12.20 12.13 10.63
C TRP A 240 -13.44 11.29 10.88
N GLU A 241 -13.90 10.56 9.84
CA GLU A 241 -15.13 9.79 9.87
C GLU A 241 -14.94 8.40 9.28
N GLU A 242 -15.50 7.40 9.96
CA GLU A 242 -15.51 6.01 9.50
C GLU A 242 -16.71 5.81 8.56
N LEU A 243 -16.41 5.77 7.27
CA LEU A 243 -17.40 5.55 6.21
C LEU A 243 -17.40 4.08 5.76
N SER A 244 -18.48 3.66 5.09
CA SER A 244 -18.49 2.39 4.35
C SER A 244 -17.67 2.50 3.06
N VAL A 245 -17.29 1.36 2.49
CA VAL A 245 -16.62 1.30 1.19
C VAL A 245 -17.47 1.97 0.10
N GLU A 246 -18.79 1.77 0.14
CA GLU A 246 -19.71 2.41 -0.82
C GLU A 246 -19.67 3.94 -0.72
N GLU A 247 -19.71 4.49 0.49
CA GLU A 247 -19.62 5.92 0.74
C GLU A 247 -18.29 6.49 0.26
N VAL A 248 -17.17 5.83 0.60
CA VAL A 248 -15.84 6.22 0.14
C VAL A 248 -15.75 6.23 -1.39
N MET A 249 -16.26 5.20 -2.06
CA MET A 249 -16.25 5.15 -3.52
C MET A 249 -17.09 6.27 -4.16
N LYS A 250 -18.25 6.58 -3.58
CA LYS A 250 -19.08 7.72 -4.05
C LYS A 250 -18.35 9.05 -3.87
N GLU A 251 -17.70 9.26 -2.74
CA GLU A 251 -16.88 10.46 -2.50
C GLU A 251 -15.73 10.58 -3.51
N LEU A 252 -14.95 9.54 -3.68
CA LEU A 252 -13.82 9.52 -4.61
C LEU A 252 -14.24 9.92 -6.04
N ILE A 253 -15.33 9.33 -6.53
CA ILE A 253 -15.84 9.62 -7.88
C ILE A 253 -16.41 11.04 -7.98
N ARG A 254 -17.16 11.48 -6.97
CA ARG A 254 -17.72 12.85 -6.92
C ARG A 254 -16.61 13.90 -6.93
N ASP A 255 -15.65 13.74 -6.03
CA ASP A 255 -14.57 14.71 -5.83
C ASP A 255 -13.61 14.74 -7.02
N PHE A 256 -13.39 13.59 -7.66
CA PHE A 256 -12.66 13.53 -8.93
C PHE A 256 -13.33 14.36 -10.01
N LYS A 257 -14.64 14.16 -10.23
CA LYS A 257 -15.41 14.90 -11.26
C LYS A 257 -15.42 16.40 -10.99
N LEU A 258 -15.68 16.79 -9.74
CA LEU A 258 -15.67 18.20 -9.35
C LEU A 258 -14.31 18.85 -9.56
N SER A 259 -13.25 18.16 -9.17
CA SER A 259 -11.88 18.68 -9.35
C SER A 259 -11.51 18.83 -10.81
N LEU A 260 -11.90 17.88 -11.66
CA LEU A 260 -11.68 17.96 -13.12
C LEU A 260 -12.38 19.17 -13.73
N GLU A 261 -13.64 19.44 -13.36
CA GLU A 261 -14.38 20.61 -13.85
C GLU A 261 -13.77 21.93 -13.34
N ASN A 262 -13.34 21.97 -12.07
CA ASN A 262 -12.68 23.14 -11.50
C ASN A 262 -11.37 23.48 -12.26
N VAL A 263 -10.53 22.48 -12.54
CA VAL A 263 -9.29 22.69 -13.31
C VAL A 263 -9.60 23.18 -14.72
N LYS A 264 -10.59 22.61 -15.43
CA LYS A 264 -11.01 23.10 -16.75
C LYS A 264 -11.45 24.58 -16.71
N THR A 265 -12.25 24.94 -15.72
CA THR A 265 -12.74 26.33 -15.57
C THR A 265 -11.59 27.30 -15.33
N GLN A 266 -10.61 26.94 -14.46
CA GLN A 266 -9.44 27.78 -14.18
C GLN A 266 -8.53 27.96 -15.39
N LEU A 267 -8.46 26.99 -16.31
CA LEU A 267 -7.64 27.09 -17.51
C LEU A 267 -8.33 27.86 -18.65
N CYS A 268 -9.64 28.05 -18.56
CA CYS A 268 -10.43 28.78 -19.58
C CYS A 268 -10.77 30.22 -19.15
N SER A 269 -10.45 30.62 -17.93
CA SER A 269 -10.58 31.98 -17.40
C SER A 269 -9.28 32.79 -17.55
#